data_85670d611547cbb3a7750a4efbbca95a
#
_entry.id   85670d611547cbb3a7750a4efbbca95a
#
_cell.length_a   1.000
_cell.length_b   1.000
_cell.length_c   1.000
_cell.angle_alpha   90.00
_cell.angle_beta   90.00
_cell.angle_gamma   90.00
#
_symmetry.space_group_name_H-M   'P 1'
#
loop_
_entity.id
_entity.type
_entity.pdbx_description
1 polymer ?
#
loop_
_entity_poly.entity_id
_entity_poly.type
_entity_poly.pdbx_seq_one_letter_code
_entity_poly.pdbx_strand_id
1 'polypeptide(L)'
;FYSMTHQNQHQETAQKLISAYQGPEPLAAYLKKYFAANKKHGSKDRKSISAFCYAHFRTLNASFPLQEAISKEIDIPAFIHSHTIQPLLFIRIRPWQKEKVVAALLAASIEYTQVNDHCFAFSNTTSLQNVLALNKEAVIQDFNSQALAALLKVVPTSMETPIQVWDACAASGGKTILMFDTMQNIRMHVSDVRESILFNADKRLKEAGIRPASVQVIDLTEPFDIKKPFDFVFADLPCSGSG
;
A
#
# COMPACT_ATOMS: atom_id res chain seq x y z
N PHE A 1 28.84 19.64 -17.71
CA PHE A 1 29.48 18.41 -18.30
C PHE A 1 29.54 17.24 -17.31
N TYR A 2 29.89 17.45 -16.03
CA TYR A 2 30.03 16.37 -15.02
C TYR A 2 28.69 15.69 -14.67
N SER A 3 27.57 16.38 -14.74
CA SER A 3 26.24 15.88 -14.42
C SER A 3 25.66 14.91 -15.48
N MET A 4 25.92 15.14 -16.77
CA MET A 4 25.42 14.29 -17.86
C MET A 4 26.07 12.90 -17.90
N THR A 5 27.39 12.80 -17.58
CA THR A 5 28.11 11.53 -17.60
C THR A 5 27.64 10.55 -16.50
N HIS A 6 27.33 11.04 -15.30
CA HIS A 6 26.81 10.21 -14.23
C HIS A 6 25.38 9.72 -14.51
N GLN A 7 24.55 10.56 -15.11
CA GLN A 7 23.16 10.17 -15.47
C GLN A 7 23.16 9.08 -16.55
N ASN A 8 24.05 9.15 -17.51
CA ASN A 8 24.21 8.11 -18.53
C ASN A 8 24.66 6.77 -17.93
N GLN A 9 25.62 6.80 -16.97
CA GLN A 9 26.05 5.60 -16.26
C GLN A 9 24.94 4.95 -15.43
N HIS A 10 24.07 5.73 -14.80
CA HIS A 10 22.93 5.23 -14.08
C HIS A 10 21.90 4.57 -15.01
N GLN A 11 21.65 5.19 -16.18
CA GLN A 11 20.78 4.62 -17.22
C GLN A 11 21.34 3.30 -17.77
N GLU A 12 22.63 3.24 -18.10
CA GLU A 12 23.27 1.99 -18.55
C GLU A 12 23.21 0.88 -17.50
N THR A 13 23.42 1.24 -16.24
CA THR A 13 23.30 0.28 -15.14
C THR A 13 21.87 -0.20 -14.99
N ALA A 14 20.89 0.70 -15.06
CA ALA A 14 19.47 0.34 -15.02
C ALA A 14 19.09 -0.56 -16.21
N GLN A 15 19.57 -0.27 -17.41
CA GLN A 15 19.31 -1.10 -18.59
C GLN A 15 19.81 -2.53 -18.43
N LYS A 16 21.02 -2.71 -17.86
CA LYS A 16 21.56 -4.03 -17.55
C LYS A 16 20.71 -4.78 -16.53
N LEU A 17 20.23 -4.08 -15.49
CA LEU A 17 19.35 -4.66 -14.47
C LEU A 17 18.00 -5.06 -15.04
N ILE A 18 17.40 -4.21 -15.87
CA ILE A 18 16.14 -4.45 -16.57
C ILE A 18 16.26 -5.69 -17.45
N SER A 19 17.31 -5.78 -18.27
CA SER A 19 17.54 -6.93 -19.16
C SER A 19 17.81 -8.24 -18.41
N ALA A 20 18.38 -8.18 -17.21
CA ALA A 20 18.67 -9.34 -16.39
C ALA A 20 17.51 -9.78 -15.48
N TYR A 21 16.51 -8.91 -15.26
CA TYR A 21 15.39 -9.20 -14.37
C TYR A 21 14.35 -10.08 -15.07
N GLN A 22 14.10 -11.28 -14.49
CA GLN A 22 13.22 -12.31 -15.09
C GLN A 22 11.86 -12.46 -14.38
N GLY A 23 11.57 -11.66 -13.35
CA GLY A 23 10.26 -11.54 -12.76
C GLY A 23 9.82 -12.49 -11.63
N PRO A 24 10.54 -13.57 -11.22
CA PRO A 24 10.00 -14.47 -10.19
C PRO A 24 10.00 -13.87 -8.77
N GLU A 25 10.78 -12.84 -8.53
CA GLU A 25 10.81 -12.10 -7.27
C GLU A 25 10.41 -10.63 -7.47
N PRO A 26 9.88 -9.94 -6.44
CA PRO A 26 9.57 -8.52 -6.54
C PRO A 26 10.80 -7.70 -6.95
N LEU A 27 10.63 -6.73 -7.87
CA LEU A 27 11.72 -5.86 -8.35
C LEU A 27 12.49 -5.18 -7.20
N ALA A 28 11.78 -4.77 -6.14
CA ALA A 28 12.40 -4.19 -4.94
C ALA A 28 13.40 -5.15 -4.28
N ALA A 29 13.06 -6.44 -4.18
CA ALA A 29 13.94 -7.46 -3.59
C ALA A 29 15.15 -7.71 -4.48
N TYR A 30 14.94 -7.81 -5.80
CA TYR A 30 16.00 -7.94 -6.79
C TYR A 30 17.01 -6.78 -6.72
N LEU A 31 16.52 -5.53 -6.74
CA LEU A 31 17.37 -4.34 -6.64
C LEU A 31 18.11 -4.29 -5.29
N LYS A 32 17.47 -4.67 -4.18
CA LYS A 32 18.12 -4.75 -2.87
C LYS A 32 19.28 -5.72 -2.87
N LYS A 33 19.13 -6.92 -3.45
CA LYS A 33 20.20 -7.93 -3.60
C LYS A 33 21.34 -7.38 -4.45
N TYR A 34 21.03 -6.76 -5.59
CA TYR A 34 22.03 -6.16 -6.46
C TYR A 34 22.87 -5.11 -5.73
N PHE A 35 22.24 -4.16 -5.03
CA PHE A 35 22.94 -3.11 -4.31
C PHE A 35 23.71 -3.61 -3.08
N ALA A 36 23.28 -4.72 -2.47
CA ALA A 36 24.04 -5.37 -1.41
C ALA A 36 25.36 -5.95 -1.93
N ALA A 37 25.34 -6.53 -3.12
CA ALA A 37 26.52 -7.07 -3.80
C ALA A 37 27.40 -5.98 -4.44
N ASN A 38 26.82 -4.83 -4.82
CA ASN A 38 27.51 -3.75 -5.54
C ASN A 38 27.59 -2.47 -4.69
N LYS A 39 28.43 -2.50 -3.64
CA LYS A 39 28.58 -1.41 -2.65
C LYS A 39 29.15 -0.11 -3.22
N LYS A 40 29.66 -0.11 -4.47
CA LYS A 40 30.17 1.08 -5.16
C LYS A 40 29.09 2.15 -5.41
N HIS A 41 27.82 1.77 -5.41
CA HIS A 41 26.72 2.72 -5.61
C HIS A 41 26.34 3.38 -4.28
N GLY A 42 26.51 4.70 -4.19
CA GLY A 42 26.08 5.52 -3.09
C GLY A 42 24.54 5.63 -3.01
N SER A 43 24.02 6.25 -1.96
CA SER A 43 22.58 6.42 -1.76
C SER A 43 21.88 7.11 -2.94
N LYS A 44 22.50 8.17 -3.49
CA LYS A 44 21.98 8.92 -4.65
C LYS A 44 21.95 8.06 -5.91
N ASP A 45 23.03 7.28 -6.17
CA ASP A 45 23.11 6.41 -7.34
C ASP A 45 22.03 5.33 -7.28
N ARG A 46 21.89 4.67 -6.12
CA ARG A 46 20.85 3.64 -5.90
C ARG A 46 19.46 4.19 -6.16
N LYS A 47 19.17 5.41 -5.67
CA LYS A 47 17.88 6.06 -5.90
C LYS A 47 17.65 6.32 -7.40
N SER A 48 18.64 6.85 -8.10
CA SER A 48 18.56 7.16 -9.54
C SER A 48 18.39 5.90 -10.38
N ILE A 49 19.24 4.88 -10.16
CA ILE A 49 19.16 3.59 -10.88
C ILE A 49 17.81 2.91 -10.64
N SER A 50 17.35 2.87 -9.38
CA SER A 50 16.04 2.30 -9.06
C SER A 50 14.91 3.04 -9.76
N ALA A 51 14.96 4.37 -9.81
CA ALA A 51 13.95 5.18 -10.48
C ALA A 51 13.83 4.83 -11.97
N PHE A 52 14.95 4.63 -12.68
CA PHE A 52 14.95 4.19 -14.07
C PHE A 52 14.36 2.79 -14.24
N CYS A 53 14.71 1.83 -13.34
CA CYS A 53 14.12 0.48 -13.38
C CYS A 53 12.61 0.52 -13.17
N TYR A 54 12.14 1.22 -12.15
CA TYR A 54 10.71 1.35 -11.87
C TYR A 54 9.95 2.08 -13.00
N ALA A 55 10.54 3.13 -13.58
CA ALA A 55 9.92 3.82 -14.72
C ALA A 55 9.74 2.88 -15.92
N HIS A 56 10.77 2.09 -16.23
CA HIS A 56 10.70 1.12 -17.34
C HIS A 56 9.56 0.11 -17.14
N PHE A 57 9.47 -0.53 -15.98
CA PHE A 57 8.45 -1.55 -15.75
C PHE A 57 7.04 -0.96 -15.62
N ARG A 58 6.90 0.29 -15.19
CA ARG A 58 5.61 1.00 -15.25
C ARG A 58 5.14 1.24 -16.68
N THR A 59 6.05 1.64 -17.57
CA THR A 59 5.72 1.90 -18.99
C THR A 59 5.53 0.62 -19.79
N LEU A 60 6.19 -0.49 -19.45
CA LEU A 60 5.99 -1.79 -20.09
C LEU A 60 4.58 -2.34 -19.84
N ASN A 61 4.07 -2.21 -18.62
CA ASN A 61 2.69 -2.60 -18.32
C ASN A 61 1.68 -1.76 -19.12
N ALA A 62 2.04 -0.53 -19.49
CA ALA A 62 1.23 0.34 -20.36
C ALA A 62 1.23 -0.09 -21.85
N SER A 63 2.17 -0.94 -22.28
CA SER A 63 2.22 -1.48 -23.66
C SER A 63 1.55 -2.87 -23.82
N PHE A 64 0.93 -3.40 -22.75
CA PHE A 64 0.11 -4.60 -22.83
C PHE A 64 -1.06 -4.38 -23.80
N PRO A 65 -1.63 -5.43 -24.44
CA PRO A 65 -2.81 -5.31 -25.31
C PRO A 65 -4.05 -4.87 -24.51
N LEU A 66 -4.00 -3.63 -24.02
CA LEU A 66 -4.99 -3.03 -23.13
C LEU A 66 -6.32 -2.76 -23.84
N GLN A 67 -6.30 -2.65 -25.19
CA GLN A 67 -7.48 -2.27 -25.95
C GLN A 67 -8.65 -3.25 -25.83
N GLU A 68 -8.36 -4.54 -25.59
CA GLU A 68 -9.39 -5.58 -25.41
C GLU A 68 -9.79 -5.79 -23.94
N ALA A 69 -8.93 -5.36 -23.00
CA ALA A 69 -9.10 -5.61 -21.57
C ALA A 69 -9.61 -4.39 -20.77
N ILE A 70 -9.61 -3.20 -21.38
CA ILE A 70 -10.04 -1.96 -20.74
C ILE A 70 -11.43 -1.57 -21.22
N SER A 71 -12.29 -1.10 -20.30
CA SER A 71 -13.59 -0.53 -20.64
C SER A 71 -13.44 0.60 -21.66
N LYS A 72 -14.35 0.64 -22.64
CA LYS A 72 -14.40 1.67 -23.68
C LYS A 72 -14.57 3.10 -23.15
N GLU A 73 -14.96 3.23 -21.89
CA GLU A 73 -15.16 4.51 -21.20
C GLU A 73 -13.84 5.10 -20.66
N ILE A 74 -12.76 4.31 -20.65
CA ILE A 74 -11.46 4.75 -20.16
C ILE A 74 -10.67 5.37 -21.31
N ASP A 75 -10.19 6.60 -21.09
CA ASP A 75 -9.22 7.26 -21.97
C ASP A 75 -7.87 6.53 -21.88
N ILE A 76 -7.60 5.67 -22.85
CA ILE A 76 -6.38 4.85 -22.89
C ILE A 76 -5.09 5.70 -22.85
N PRO A 77 -4.93 6.78 -23.64
CA PRO A 77 -3.79 7.69 -23.52
C PRO A 77 -3.59 8.25 -22.11
N ALA A 78 -4.65 8.73 -21.47
CA ALA A 78 -4.58 9.24 -20.10
C ALA A 78 -4.23 8.13 -19.09
N PHE A 79 -4.78 6.93 -19.27
CA PHE A 79 -4.44 5.75 -18.47
C PHE A 79 -2.96 5.39 -18.57
N ILE A 80 -2.43 5.27 -19.79
CA ILE A 80 -1.01 5.00 -20.03
C ILE A 80 -0.14 6.11 -19.42
N HIS A 81 -0.51 7.38 -19.61
CA HIS A 81 0.22 8.49 -19.04
C HIS A 81 0.26 8.44 -17.50
N SER A 82 -0.84 8.06 -16.86
CA SER A 82 -0.91 7.98 -15.40
C SER A 82 0.13 7.01 -14.80
N HIS A 83 0.47 5.94 -15.52
CA HIS A 83 1.48 4.97 -15.09
C HIS A 83 2.92 5.54 -15.13
N THR A 84 3.17 6.59 -15.89
CA THR A 84 4.47 7.26 -15.92
C THR A 84 4.68 8.20 -14.73
N ILE A 85 3.59 8.61 -14.08
CA ILE A 85 3.62 9.55 -12.96
C ILE A 85 3.96 8.78 -11.67
N GLN A 86 4.94 9.30 -10.92
CA GLN A 86 5.25 8.74 -9.61
C GLN A 86 4.10 9.04 -8.64
N PRO A 87 3.44 8.03 -8.05
CA PRO A 87 2.34 8.26 -7.12
C PRO A 87 2.81 9.01 -5.88
N LEU A 88 1.93 9.83 -5.32
CA LEU A 88 2.15 10.50 -4.05
C LEU A 88 2.10 9.48 -2.89
N LEU A 89 2.70 9.85 -1.77
CA LEU A 89 2.51 9.15 -0.52
C LEU A 89 1.22 9.66 0.14
N PHE A 90 0.26 8.78 0.37
CA PHE A 90 -0.98 9.13 1.07
C PHE A 90 -0.99 8.59 2.48
N ILE A 91 -1.50 9.39 3.41
CA ILE A 91 -1.89 8.91 4.72
C ILE A 91 -3.40 9.10 4.92
N ARG A 92 -3.98 8.15 5.65
CA ARG A 92 -5.31 8.28 6.23
C ARG A 92 -5.16 8.62 7.71
N ILE A 93 -5.71 9.77 8.10
CA ILE A 93 -5.75 10.20 9.50
C ILE A 93 -6.80 9.36 10.22
N ARG A 94 -6.45 8.81 11.37
CA ARG A 94 -7.38 8.04 12.18
C ARG A 94 -8.37 8.96 12.93
N PRO A 95 -9.54 8.44 13.32
CA PRO A 95 -10.52 9.22 14.09
C PRO A 95 -9.88 9.97 15.27
N TRP A 96 -10.26 11.22 15.46
CA TRP A 96 -9.84 12.09 16.58
C TRP A 96 -8.33 12.46 16.60
N GLN A 97 -7.58 12.22 15.52
CA GLN A 97 -6.14 12.48 15.48
C GLN A 97 -5.76 13.68 14.60
N LYS A 98 -6.71 14.37 13.94
CA LYS A 98 -6.41 15.39 12.92
C LYS A 98 -5.57 16.55 13.47
N GLU A 99 -5.99 17.13 14.58
CA GLU A 99 -5.30 18.29 15.18
C GLU A 99 -3.87 17.92 15.58
N LYS A 100 -3.69 16.73 16.15
CA LYS A 100 -2.39 16.23 16.56
C LYS A 100 -1.47 15.96 15.37
N VAL A 101 -1.98 15.35 14.31
CA VAL A 101 -1.24 15.10 13.07
C VAL A 101 -0.82 16.41 12.42
N VAL A 102 -1.73 17.38 12.29
CA VAL A 102 -1.44 18.71 11.72
C VAL A 102 -0.37 19.42 12.54
N ALA A 103 -0.50 19.46 13.87
CA ALA A 103 0.50 20.10 14.73
C ALA A 103 1.90 19.46 14.59
N ALA A 104 1.98 18.13 14.51
CA ALA A 104 3.24 17.42 14.33
C ALA A 104 3.90 17.69 12.96
N LEU A 105 3.10 17.74 11.89
CA LEU A 105 3.60 18.07 10.55
C LEU A 105 4.12 19.50 10.46
N LEU A 106 3.39 20.46 11.06
CA LEU A 106 3.82 21.87 11.12
C LEU A 106 5.11 22.03 11.93
N ALA A 107 5.21 21.41 13.10
CA ALA A 107 6.41 21.44 13.92
C ALA A 107 7.64 20.87 13.21
N ALA A 108 7.44 19.87 12.37
CA ALA A 108 8.50 19.25 11.56
C ALA A 108 8.75 19.98 10.21
N SER A 109 8.01 21.06 9.91
CA SER A 109 8.07 21.76 8.62
C SER A 109 7.87 20.84 7.41
N ILE A 110 6.96 19.87 7.53
CA ILE A 110 6.62 18.95 6.44
C ILE A 110 5.43 19.51 5.65
N GLU A 111 5.68 19.77 4.37
CA GLU A 111 4.64 20.20 3.44
C GLU A 111 3.71 19.03 3.06
N TYR A 112 2.42 19.32 2.98
CA TYR A 112 1.41 18.35 2.57
C TYR A 112 0.28 19.02 1.80
N THR A 113 -0.43 18.25 1.00
CA THR A 113 -1.69 18.64 0.38
C THR A 113 -2.83 17.95 1.11
N GLN A 114 -3.77 18.70 1.63
CA GLN A 114 -5.00 18.13 2.18
C GLN A 114 -5.91 17.72 1.02
N VAL A 115 -6.13 16.42 0.84
CA VAL A 115 -7.02 15.86 -0.20
C VAL A 115 -8.47 15.90 0.27
N ASN A 116 -8.70 15.54 1.52
CA ASN A 116 -9.98 15.66 2.23
C ASN A 116 -9.73 15.71 3.74
N ASP A 117 -10.80 15.66 4.55
CA ASP A 117 -10.69 15.78 6.01
C ASP A 117 -9.85 14.69 6.68
N HIS A 118 -9.69 13.55 6.05
CA HIS A 118 -8.99 12.38 6.60
C HIS A 118 -7.80 11.94 5.76
N CYS A 119 -7.54 12.56 4.61
CA CYS A 119 -6.47 12.16 3.71
C CYS A 119 -5.53 13.31 3.40
N PHE A 120 -4.25 13.10 3.68
CA PHE A 120 -3.17 14.01 3.30
C PHE A 120 -2.22 13.31 2.33
N ALA A 121 -1.75 14.08 1.34
CA ALA A 121 -0.81 13.64 0.31
C ALA A 121 0.53 14.35 0.48
N PHE A 122 1.61 13.61 0.21
CA PHE A 122 2.99 14.06 0.32
C PHE A 122 3.79 13.65 -0.91
N SER A 123 4.95 14.28 -1.09
CA SER A 123 5.97 13.71 -1.96
C SER A 123 6.28 12.27 -1.50
N ASN A 124 6.41 11.34 -2.46
CA ASN A 124 6.69 9.93 -2.16
C ASN A 124 8.03 9.69 -1.43
N THR A 125 8.88 10.70 -1.35
CA THR A 125 10.15 10.64 -0.63
C THR A 125 10.04 11.13 0.81
N THR A 126 8.88 11.62 1.24
CA THR A 126 8.65 12.13 2.59
C THR A 126 8.72 11.00 3.61
N SER A 127 9.50 11.20 4.67
CA SER A 127 9.62 10.25 5.78
C SER A 127 8.77 10.74 6.96
N LEU A 128 7.75 9.96 7.32
CA LEU A 128 6.79 10.32 8.37
C LEU A 128 7.01 9.56 9.68
N GLN A 129 7.81 8.50 9.67
CA GLN A 129 7.97 7.59 10.81
C GLN A 129 8.61 8.21 12.07
N ASN A 130 9.34 9.33 11.92
CA ASN A 130 9.93 10.05 13.04
C ASN A 130 9.08 11.27 13.47
N VAL A 131 7.95 11.51 12.79
CA VAL A 131 7.09 12.68 13.01
C VAL A 131 5.72 12.26 13.53
N LEU A 132 5.19 11.16 13.00
CA LEU A 132 3.88 10.63 13.36
C LEU A 132 4.01 9.23 13.98
N ALA A 133 3.19 8.94 14.98
CA ALA A 133 3.00 7.57 15.45
C ALA A 133 2.14 6.80 14.41
N LEU A 134 2.82 6.26 13.38
CA LEU A 134 2.15 5.51 12.32
C LEU A 134 1.35 4.35 12.90
N ASN A 135 0.24 4.03 12.23
CA ASN A 135 -0.83 3.12 12.62
C ASN A 135 -1.66 3.57 13.83
N LYS A 136 -1.12 4.40 14.74
CA LYS A 136 -1.85 4.96 15.88
C LYS A 136 -2.53 6.29 15.55
N GLU A 137 -1.84 7.21 14.90
CA GLU A 137 -2.34 8.55 14.55
C GLU A 137 -2.78 8.63 13.10
N ALA A 138 -2.01 8.02 12.22
CA ALA A 138 -2.26 7.97 10.79
C ALA A 138 -1.76 6.65 10.21
N VAL A 139 -2.40 6.20 9.14
CA VAL A 139 -2.06 4.97 8.42
C VAL A 139 -1.57 5.34 7.03
N ILE A 140 -0.37 4.89 6.64
CA ILE A 140 0.04 4.96 5.24
C ILE A 140 -0.86 4.01 4.46
N GLN A 141 -1.68 4.58 3.58
CA GLN A 141 -2.69 3.86 2.82
C GLN A 141 -2.97 4.60 1.52
N ASP A 142 -3.02 3.88 0.40
CA ASP A 142 -3.37 4.44 -0.89
C ASP A 142 -4.75 5.11 -0.88
N PHE A 143 -4.91 6.19 -1.67
CA PHE A 143 -6.13 6.98 -1.68
C PHE A 143 -7.36 6.17 -2.11
N ASN A 144 -7.24 5.34 -3.14
CA ASN A 144 -8.34 4.50 -3.60
C ASN A 144 -8.74 3.45 -2.54
N SER A 145 -7.74 2.90 -1.83
CA SER A 145 -8.01 2.00 -0.70
C SER A 145 -8.77 2.69 0.44
N GLN A 146 -8.57 4.00 0.65
CA GLN A 146 -9.31 4.77 1.64
C GLN A 146 -10.78 4.99 1.25
N ALA A 147 -11.08 5.05 -0.06
CA ALA A 147 -12.45 5.24 -0.57
C ALA A 147 -13.42 4.12 -0.14
N LEU A 148 -12.90 2.93 0.17
CA LEU A 148 -13.69 1.82 0.71
C LEU A 148 -14.45 2.17 2.00
N ALA A 149 -14.02 3.19 2.75
CA ALA A 149 -14.73 3.67 3.93
C ALA A 149 -16.21 4.03 3.63
N ALA A 150 -16.50 4.51 2.42
CA ALA A 150 -17.86 4.85 2.02
C ALA A 150 -18.76 3.60 1.95
N LEU A 151 -18.22 2.48 1.45
CA LEU A 151 -18.92 1.19 1.39
C LEU A 151 -19.08 0.56 2.78
N LEU A 152 -18.08 0.70 3.63
CA LEU A 152 -18.12 0.14 4.99
C LEU A 152 -19.17 0.83 5.86
N LYS A 153 -19.48 2.12 5.63
CA LYS A 153 -20.48 2.87 6.38
C LYS A 153 -21.91 2.38 6.17
N VAL A 154 -22.21 1.72 5.04
CA VAL A 154 -23.54 1.20 4.75
C VAL A 154 -23.75 -0.23 5.26
N VAL A 155 -22.71 -0.87 5.80
CA VAL A 155 -22.84 -2.18 6.42
C VAL A 155 -23.61 -2.03 7.74
N PRO A 156 -24.75 -2.73 7.91
CA PRO A 156 -25.51 -2.64 9.14
C PRO A 156 -24.69 -3.09 10.34
N THR A 157 -24.64 -2.29 11.38
CA THR A 157 -24.01 -2.64 12.66
C THR A 157 -25.03 -2.55 13.77
N SER A 158 -24.91 -3.43 14.80
CA SER A 158 -25.73 -3.40 15.99
C SER A 158 -24.92 -2.81 17.15
N MET A 159 -25.57 -2.01 17.99
CA MET A 159 -24.95 -1.53 19.23
C MET A 159 -25.08 -2.55 20.36
N GLU A 160 -26.01 -3.50 20.27
CA GLU A 160 -26.28 -4.49 21.31
C GLU A 160 -25.31 -5.68 21.22
N THR A 161 -25.09 -6.18 20.00
CA THR A 161 -24.24 -7.34 19.77
C THR A 161 -23.15 -7.04 18.76
N PRO A 162 -21.86 -7.33 19.05
CA PRO A 162 -20.78 -7.15 18.09
C PRO A 162 -20.99 -8.03 16.86
N ILE A 163 -20.95 -7.44 15.66
CA ILE A 163 -20.98 -8.20 14.42
C ILE A 163 -19.62 -8.88 14.18
N GLN A 164 -19.66 -10.11 13.71
CA GLN A 164 -18.48 -10.89 13.38
C GLN A 164 -18.01 -10.52 11.98
N VAL A 165 -16.86 -9.86 11.89
CA VAL A 165 -16.27 -9.39 10.63
C VAL A 165 -15.04 -10.20 10.31
N TRP A 166 -14.96 -10.72 9.10
CA TRP A 166 -13.79 -11.44 8.62
C TRP A 166 -13.09 -10.69 7.49
N ASP A 167 -11.85 -10.28 7.73
CA ASP A 167 -10.91 -9.81 6.70
C ASP A 167 -10.16 -11.03 6.17
N ALA A 168 -10.60 -11.55 5.04
CA ALA A 168 -10.18 -12.83 4.52
C ALA A 168 -8.81 -12.80 3.80
N CYS A 169 -8.40 -11.61 3.31
CA CYS A 169 -7.11 -11.37 2.64
C CYS A 169 -6.48 -10.09 3.18
N ALA A 170 -6.20 -10.06 4.48
CA ALA A 170 -5.84 -8.83 5.19
C ALA A 170 -4.51 -8.21 4.77
N ALA A 171 -3.65 -8.95 4.11
CA ALA A 171 -2.31 -8.51 3.76
C ALA A 171 -1.60 -7.86 4.98
N SER A 172 -1.14 -6.63 4.87
CA SER A 172 -0.47 -5.90 5.96
C SER A 172 -1.44 -5.21 6.96
N GLY A 173 -2.74 -5.47 6.91
CA GLY A 173 -3.74 -4.97 7.86
C GLY A 173 -4.21 -3.53 7.64
N GLY A 174 -3.86 -2.89 6.52
CA GLY A 174 -4.27 -1.49 6.27
C GLY A 174 -5.78 -1.31 6.14
N LYS A 175 -6.46 -2.22 5.45
CA LYS A 175 -7.92 -2.24 5.30
C LYS A 175 -8.61 -2.75 6.56
N THR A 176 -7.97 -3.67 7.30
CA THR A 176 -8.42 -4.09 8.64
C THR A 176 -8.53 -2.88 9.59
N ILE A 177 -7.50 -2.01 9.62
CA ILE A 177 -7.54 -0.78 10.43
C ILE A 177 -8.65 0.17 9.93
N LEU A 178 -8.86 0.26 8.60
CA LEU A 178 -9.93 1.07 8.04
C LEU A 178 -11.31 0.58 8.48
N MET A 179 -11.57 -0.73 8.43
CA MET A 179 -12.83 -1.32 8.91
C MET A 179 -13.06 -1.00 10.37
N PHE A 180 -12.05 -1.18 11.22
CA PHE A 180 -12.14 -0.87 12.64
C PHE A 180 -12.43 0.61 12.92
N ASP A 181 -11.85 1.53 12.13
CA ASP A 181 -12.05 2.98 12.27
C ASP A 181 -13.42 3.44 11.74
N THR A 182 -14.05 2.66 10.85
CA THR A 182 -15.28 3.06 10.14
C THR A 182 -16.52 2.38 10.69
N MET A 183 -16.41 1.11 11.07
CA MET A 183 -17.52 0.30 11.55
C MET A 183 -17.55 0.33 13.08
N GLN A 184 -18.76 0.32 13.66
CA GLN A 184 -18.94 0.33 15.10
C GLN A 184 -19.24 -1.09 15.62
N ASN A 185 -18.82 -1.36 16.86
CA ASN A 185 -19.12 -2.59 17.58
C ASN A 185 -18.86 -3.86 16.76
N ILE A 186 -17.63 -3.97 16.22
CA ILE A 186 -17.20 -5.12 15.42
C ILE A 186 -16.23 -6.03 16.15
N ARG A 187 -16.29 -7.32 15.85
CA ARG A 187 -15.34 -8.33 16.30
C ARG A 187 -14.59 -8.85 15.08
N MET A 188 -13.33 -8.44 14.95
CA MET A 188 -12.51 -8.71 13.76
C MET A 188 -11.86 -10.09 13.82
N HIS A 189 -11.96 -10.83 12.73
CA HIS A 189 -11.18 -12.01 12.41
C HIS A 189 -10.32 -11.70 11.17
N VAL A 190 -9.07 -12.10 11.20
CA VAL A 190 -8.08 -11.69 10.20
C VAL A 190 -7.38 -12.92 9.65
N SER A 191 -7.28 -13.05 8.34
CA SER A 191 -6.50 -14.09 7.70
C SER A 191 -5.75 -13.60 6.45
N ASP A 192 -4.71 -14.32 6.11
CA ASP A 192 -3.99 -14.22 4.81
C ASP A 192 -3.25 -15.55 4.60
N VAL A 193 -2.97 -15.93 3.37
CA VAL A 193 -2.19 -17.14 3.07
C VAL A 193 -0.72 -17.00 3.45
N ARG A 194 -0.20 -15.78 3.55
CA ARG A 194 1.22 -15.46 3.79
C ARG A 194 1.47 -15.16 5.28
N GLU A 195 2.02 -16.12 5.99
CA GLU A 195 2.33 -16.00 7.43
C GLU A 195 3.20 -14.77 7.75
N SER A 196 4.26 -14.52 6.96
CA SER A 196 5.15 -13.38 7.17
C SER A 196 4.45 -12.02 7.04
N ILE A 197 3.41 -11.93 6.21
CA ILE A 197 2.61 -10.71 6.04
C ILE A 197 1.64 -10.56 7.23
N LEU A 198 1.04 -11.65 7.68
CA LEU A 198 0.18 -11.65 8.88
C LEU A 198 0.95 -11.23 10.14
N PHE A 199 2.21 -11.64 10.28
CA PHE A 199 3.05 -11.17 11.38
C PHE A 199 3.20 -9.64 11.36
N ASN A 200 3.40 -9.05 10.18
CA ASN A 200 3.45 -7.59 10.02
C ASN A 200 2.08 -6.94 10.29
N ALA A 201 0.99 -7.58 9.85
CA ALA A 201 -0.37 -7.11 10.13
C ALA A 201 -0.64 -7.08 11.63
N ASP A 202 -0.33 -8.16 12.37
CA ASP A 202 -0.53 -8.25 13.81
C ASP A 202 0.24 -7.13 14.55
N LYS A 203 1.49 -6.87 14.16
CA LYS A 203 2.26 -5.75 14.70
C LYS A 203 1.57 -4.41 14.45
N ARG A 204 1.13 -4.13 13.23
CA ARG A 204 0.45 -2.88 12.88
C ARG A 204 -0.88 -2.72 13.59
N LEU A 205 -1.66 -3.81 13.75
CA LEU A 205 -2.91 -3.80 14.49
C LEU A 205 -2.68 -3.49 15.98
N LYS A 206 -1.64 -4.06 16.59
CA LYS A 206 -1.22 -3.72 17.95
C LYS A 206 -0.85 -2.26 18.11
N GLU A 207 -0.05 -1.71 17.17
CA GLU A 207 0.30 -0.28 17.13
C GLU A 207 -0.95 0.61 16.99
N ALA A 208 -1.95 0.15 16.23
CA ALA A 208 -3.23 0.81 16.05
C ALA A 208 -4.16 0.68 17.28
N GLY A 209 -3.78 -0.10 18.30
CA GLY A 209 -4.62 -0.39 19.47
C GLY A 209 -5.75 -1.40 19.17
N ILE A 210 -5.65 -2.15 18.08
CA ILE A 210 -6.65 -3.12 17.64
C ILE A 210 -6.22 -4.52 18.08
N ARG A 211 -7.16 -5.24 18.70
CA ARG A 211 -6.98 -6.66 19.07
C ARG A 211 -8.00 -7.50 18.32
N PRO A 212 -7.62 -8.16 17.22
CA PRO A 212 -8.53 -9.05 16.52
C PRO A 212 -8.91 -10.26 17.39
N ALA A 213 -10.08 -10.82 17.15
CA ALA A 213 -10.55 -12.03 17.82
C ALA A 213 -9.79 -13.29 17.39
N SER A 214 -9.32 -13.29 16.14
CA SER A 214 -8.40 -14.32 15.64
C SER A 214 -7.51 -13.74 14.53
N VAL A 215 -6.29 -14.30 14.42
CA VAL A 215 -5.37 -14.10 13.30
C VAL A 215 -4.94 -15.49 12.84
N GLN A 216 -5.22 -15.86 11.59
CA GLN A 216 -5.03 -17.21 11.09
C GLN A 216 -4.43 -17.22 9.70
N VAL A 217 -3.50 -18.14 9.44
CA VAL A 217 -3.04 -18.44 8.09
C VAL A 217 -4.09 -19.34 7.44
N ILE A 218 -4.73 -18.83 6.37
CA ILE A 218 -5.76 -19.56 5.62
C ILE A 218 -5.48 -19.41 4.14
N ASP A 219 -5.42 -20.54 3.44
CA ASP A 219 -5.43 -20.60 1.99
C ASP A 219 -6.89 -20.76 1.54
N LEU A 220 -7.45 -19.72 0.93
CA LEU A 220 -8.83 -19.72 0.45
C LEU A 220 -9.05 -20.60 -0.80
N THR A 221 -7.99 -21.12 -1.41
CA THR A 221 -8.07 -22.06 -2.53
C THR A 221 -8.24 -23.50 -2.07
N GLU A 222 -8.00 -23.76 -0.79
CA GLU A 222 -8.14 -25.08 -0.17
C GLU A 222 -9.36 -25.13 0.75
N PRO A 223 -9.96 -26.32 0.97
CA PRO A 223 -11.04 -26.48 1.94
C PRO A 223 -10.59 -26.06 3.35
N PHE A 224 -11.37 -25.24 4.01
CA PHE A 224 -11.15 -24.85 5.41
C PHE A 224 -12.45 -24.86 6.19
N ASP A 225 -12.36 -25.04 7.50
CA ASP A 225 -13.52 -25.15 8.38
C ASP A 225 -13.86 -23.80 9.02
N ILE A 226 -15.10 -23.34 8.81
CA ILE A 226 -15.67 -22.16 9.45
C ILE A 226 -16.52 -22.62 10.62
N LYS A 227 -15.97 -22.56 11.83
CA LYS A 227 -16.67 -23.01 13.05
C LYS A 227 -17.90 -22.16 13.40
N LYS A 228 -17.94 -20.90 13.00
CA LYS A 228 -19.06 -19.97 13.23
C LYS A 228 -19.22 -19.06 12.01
N PRO A 229 -20.48 -18.74 11.62
CA PRO A 229 -20.71 -17.82 10.52
C PRO A 229 -20.20 -16.42 10.85
N PHE A 230 -19.84 -15.67 9.82
CA PHE A 230 -19.53 -14.25 9.89
C PHE A 230 -20.73 -13.44 9.39
N ASP A 231 -20.96 -12.30 10.04
CA ASP A 231 -22.01 -11.37 9.62
C ASP A 231 -21.57 -10.55 8.40
N PHE A 232 -20.25 -10.29 8.29
CA PHE A 232 -19.66 -9.58 7.18
C PHE A 232 -18.29 -10.20 6.82
N VAL A 233 -18.10 -10.48 5.52
CA VAL A 233 -16.82 -10.95 4.97
C VAL A 233 -16.28 -9.90 4.02
N PHE A 234 -15.06 -9.44 4.30
CA PHE A 234 -14.31 -8.55 3.45
C PHE A 234 -13.21 -9.35 2.73
N ALA A 235 -13.29 -9.44 1.41
CA ALA A 235 -12.36 -10.20 0.57
C ALA A 235 -11.69 -9.26 -0.45
N ASP A 236 -10.55 -8.67 -0.06
CA ASP A 236 -9.67 -7.93 -0.96
C ASP A 236 -8.69 -8.91 -1.61
N LEU A 237 -9.20 -9.64 -2.59
CA LEU A 237 -8.50 -10.76 -3.22
C LEU A 237 -7.24 -10.32 -3.96
N PRO A 238 -6.20 -11.17 -4.01
CA PRO A 238 -5.03 -10.93 -4.83
C PRO A 238 -5.40 -10.65 -6.28
N CYS A 239 -4.83 -9.60 -6.85
CA CYS A 239 -5.01 -9.23 -8.24
C CYS A 239 -3.65 -9.01 -8.91
N SER A 240 -3.66 -8.68 -10.21
CA SER A 240 -2.42 -8.37 -10.96
C SER A 240 -1.69 -7.13 -10.44
N GLY A 241 -2.36 -6.24 -9.74
CA GLY A 241 -1.81 -4.96 -9.30
C GLY A 241 -1.56 -3.99 -10.47
N SER A 242 -2.23 -4.19 -11.59
CA SER A 242 -2.02 -3.42 -12.84
C SER A 242 -2.90 -2.17 -12.95
N GLY A 243 -3.73 -1.87 -11.96
CA GLY A 243 -4.64 -0.71 -12.05
C GLY A 243 -4.97 -0.11 -10.72
#